data_3910b64af23fede359ed55f9a573ac73
#
_entry.id   3910b64af23fede359ed55f9a573ac73
#
_cell.length_a   1.000
_cell.length_b   1.000
_cell.length_c   1.000
_cell.angle_alpha   90.00
_cell.angle_beta   90.00
_cell.angle_gamma   90.00
#
_symmetry.space_group_name_H-M   'P 1'
#
loop_
_entity.id
_entity.type
_entity.pdbx_description
1 polymer ?
#
loop_
_entity_poly.entity_id
_entity_poly.type
_entity_poly.pdbx_seq_one_letter_code
_entity_poly.pdbx_strand_id
1 'polypeptide(L)'
;MPKRGTRTAKKKTLEPQQERSRESLQKLLRATIEVLGQHGVEGATIPRIARHAGLTPGSVYRRFHDKEALLETAILGILERQNENLQTMTPEMVREIPLRVFADQIINGFVVGYRARAPLIRAMRQFLQSRTATPFYKKASRLEIKTYERLIELFMMHKDRISHPDPPIAISTGLMMVVSTVHELVVLPPDLTAWKGLLPNDDQALKRELVRAFLSYLGVTDLSGEAGKMEAEQMAAAKRWRERTSQNV
;
A
#
# COMPACT_ATOMS: atom_id res chain seq x y z
N MET A 1 35.36 -29.55 -56.13
CA MET A 1 34.39 -29.71 -55.06
C MET A 1 34.36 -28.42 -54.22
N PRO A 2 33.28 -27.61 -54.25
CA PRO A 2 33.18 -26.40 -53.47
C PRO A 2 32.61 -26.72 -52.09
N LYS A 3 33.24 -26.16 -51.03
CA LYS A 3 32.82 -26.27 -49.62
C LYS A 3 31.54 -25.46 -49.39
N ARG A 4 30.49 -26.13 -48.92
CA ARG A 4 29.26 -25.49 -48.43
C ARG A 4 29.55 -24.69 -47.16
N GLY A 5 29.42 -23.36 -47.24
CA GLY A 5 29.40 -22.49 -46.10
C GLY A 5 28.12 -22.67 -45.29
N THR A 6 28.24 -23.04 -44.04
CA THR A 6 27.16 -23.08 -43.03
C THR A 6 26.72 -21.65 -42.70
N ARG A 7 25.54 -21.31 -43.16
CA ARG A 7 24.84 -20.05 -42.80
C ARG A 7 24.36 -20.18 -41.37
N THR A 8 25.13 -19.59 -40.42
CA THR A 8 24.68 -19.41 -39.05
C THR A 8 23.50 -18.45 -39.04
N ALA A 9 22.31 -18.97 -38.77
CA ALA A 9 21.11 -18.16 -38.54
C ALA A 9 21.35 -17.28 -37.29
N LYS A 10 21.44 -15.96 -37.46
CA LYS A 10 21.40 -15.00 -36.40
C LYS A 10 20.11 -15.20 -35.61
N LYS A 11 20.21 -15.69 -34.34
CA LYS A 11 19.13 -15.71 -33.35
C LYS A 11 18.67 -14.28 -33.18
N LYS A 12 17.54 -13.92 -33.78
CA LYS A 12 16.90 -12.61 -33.62
C LYS A 12 16.52 -12.47 -32.15
N THR A 13 17.19 -11.61 -31.42
CA THR A 13 16.99 -11.35 -29.99
C THR A 13 15.54 -10.94 -29.75
N LEU A 14 14.75 -11.83 -29.17
CA LEU A 14 13.37 -11.57 -28.71
C LEU A 14 13.35 -10.68 -27.43
N GLU A 15 14.47 -10.57 -26.71
CA GLU A 15 14.65 -9.81 -25.48
C GLU A 15 14.23 -8.32 -25.58
N PRO A 16 14.71 -7.52 -26.57
CA PRO A 16 14.38 -6.08 -26.60
C PRO A 16 12.88 -5.80 -26.84
N GLN A 17 12.18 -6.70 -27.53
CA GLN A 17 10.75 -6.53 -27.80
C GLN A 17 9.89 -6.88 -26.58
N GLN A 18 10.29 -7.89 -25.81
CA GLN A 18 9.62 -8.24 -24.55
C GLN A 18 9.83 -7.18 -23.49
N GLU A 19 11.03 -6.64 -23.38
CA GLU A 19 11.38 -5.58 -22.44
C GLU A 19 10.57 -4.30 -22.71
N ARG A 20 10.56 -3.81 -23.95
CA ARG A 20 9.71 -2.67 -24.37
C ARG A 20 8.22 -2.92 -24.11
N SER A 21 7.77 -4.16 -24.28
CA SER A 21 6.39 -4.53 -24.01
C SER A 21 6.07 -4.49 -22.50
N ARG A 22 6.99 -4.92 -21.64
CA ARG A 22 6.87 -4.83 -20.16
C ARG A 22 6.89 -3.40 -19.70
N GLU A 23 7.83 -2.58 -20.16
CA GLU A 23 7.91 -1.16 -19.83
C GLU A 23 6.62 -0.41 -20.23
N SER A 24 6.14 -0.67 -21.45
CA SER A 24 4.89 -0.07 -21.94
C SER A 24 3.68 -0.51 -21.11
N LEU A 25 3.62 -1.75 -20.61
CA LEU A 25 2.57 -2.22 -19.71
C LEU A 25 2.66 -1.52 -18.34
N GLN A 26 3.85 -1.45 -17.76
CA GLN A 26 4.06 -0.76 -16.48
C GLN A 26 3.68 0.73 -16.57
N LYS A 27 4.04 1.39 -17.68
CA LYS A 27 3.66 2.77 -17.95
C LYS A 27 2.15 2.93 -18.04
N LEU A 28 1.47 2.01 -18.71
CA LEU A 28 0.01 1.99 -18.80
C LEU A 28 -0.66 1.79 -17.44
N LEU A 29 -0.17 0.85 -16.64
CA LEU A 29 -0.74 0.59 -15.32
C LEU A 29 -0.52 1.77 -14.36
N ARG A 30 0.65 2.42 -14.38
CA ARG A 30 0.89 3.66 -13.62
C ARG A 30 -0.08 4.77 -14.04
N ALA A 31 -0.20 5.04 -15.33
CA ALA A 31 -1.14 6.01 -15.88
C ALA A 31 -2.60 5.70 -15.48
N THR A 32 -2.97 4.42 -15.44
CA THR A 32 -4.29 3.98 -14.99
C THR A 32 -4.56 4.38 -13.54
N ILE A 33 -3.59 4.17 -12.66
CA ILE A 33 -3.69 4.51 -11.24
C ILE A 33 -3.79 6.03 -11.04
N GLU A 34 -2.97 6.80 -11.75
CA GLU A 34 -2.98 8.26 -11.68
C GLU A 34 -4.32 8.84 -12.17
N VAL A 35 -4.81 8.36 -13.31
CA VAL A 35 -6.10 8.78 -13.87
C VAL A 35 -7.27 8.36 -12.96
N LEU A 36 -7.22 7.15 -12.38
CA LEU A 36 -8.21 6.66 -11.43
C LEU A 36 -8.27 7.56 -10.19
N GLY A 37 -7.12 7.94 -9.64
CA GLY A 37 -7.03 8.84 -8.50
C GLY A 37 -7.54 10.26 -8.81
N GLN A 38 -7.26 10.78 -10.00
CA GLN A 38 -7.64 12.15 -10.40
C GLN A 38 -9.10 12.27 -10.81
N HIS A 39 -9.67 11.25 -11.45
CA HIS A 39 -10.95 11.32 -12.13
C HIS A 39 -12.00 10.31 -11.66
N GLY A 40 -11.66 9.49 -10.67
CA GLY A 40 -12.54 8.43 -10.18
C GLY A 40 -12.79 7.32 -11.21
N VAL A 41 -13.66 6.39 -10.84
CA VAL A 41 -13.97 5.20 -11.67
C VAL A 41 -14.61 5.61 -13.00
N GLU A 42 -15.58 6.52 -12.97
CA GLU A 42 -16.31 6.95 -14.18
C GLU A 42 -15.39 7.72 -15.14
N GLY A 43 -14.55 8.60 -14.60
CA GLY A 43 -13.61 9.40 -15.36
C GLY A 43 -12.39 8.66 -15.89
N ALA A 44 -12.09 7.46 -15.40
CA ALA A 44 -10.96 6.62 -15.83
C ALA A 44 -11.28 5.87 -17.15
N THR A 45 -11.49 6.62 -18.23
CA THR A 45 -11.79 6.07 -19.56
C THR A 45 -10.53 5.62 -20.29
N ILE A 46 -10.62 4.59 -21.15
CA ILE A 46 -9.48 4.11 -21.94
C ILE A 46 -8.83 5.23 -22.78
N PRO A 47 -9.56 6.12 -23.47
CA PRO A 47 -8.93 7.21 -24.20
C PRO A 47 -8.12 8.16 -23.31
N ARG A 48 -8.61 8.47 -22.09
CA ARG A 48 -7.90 9.33 -21.12
C ARG A 48 -6.65 8.64 -20.59
N ILE A 49 -6.76 7.37 -20.19
CA ILE A 49 -5.64 6.56 -19.69
C ILE A 49 -4.56 6.41 -20.78
N ALA A 50 -4.95 6.08 -22.00
CA ALA A 50 -4.04 5.95 -23.14
C ALA A 50 -3.27 7.25 -23.40
N ARG A 51 -3.99 8.39 -23.44
CA ARG A 51 -3.37 9.72 -23.59
C ARG A 51 -2.37 10.01 -22.49
N HIS A 52 -2.72 9.74 -21.23
CA HIS A 52 -1.86 9.94 -20.07
C HIS A 52 -0.59 9.04 -20.12
N ALA A 53 -0.74 7.82 -20.63
CA ALA A 53 0.37 6.89 -20.83
C ALA A 53 1.23 7.21 -22.08
N GLY A 54 0.84 8.17 -22.94
CA GLY A 54 1.46 8.41 -24.24
C GLY A 54 1.27 7.23 -25.20
N LEU A 55 0.11 6.57 -25.15
CA LEU A 55 -0.28 5.43 -25.95
C LEU A 55 -1.52 5.75 -26.79
N THR A 56 -1.80 4.90 -27.79
CA THR A 56 -3.08 4.98 -28.52
C THR A 56 -4.13 4.09 -27.84
N PRO A 57 -5.44 4.43 -27.89
CA PRO A 57 -6.49 3.55 -27.37
C PRO A 57 -6.45 2.16 -28.00
N GLY A 58 -6.18 2.04 -29.30
CA GLY A 58 -6.03 0.75 -29.98
C GLY A 58 -4.90 -0.12 -29.41
N SER A 59 -3.80 0.49 -28.87
CA SER A 59 -2.74 -0.28 -28.21
C SER A 59 -3.17 -0.80 -26.84
N VAL A 60 -4.08 -0.11 -26.17
CA VAL A 60 -4.67 -0.57 -24.90
C VAL A 60 -5.63 -1.72 -25.14
N TYR A 61 -6.55 -1.59 -26.12
CA TYR A 61 -7.50 -2.65 -26.49
C TYR A 61 -6.85 -3.94 -27.00
N ARG A 62 -5.62 -3.89 -27.51
CA ARG A 62 -4.85 -5.11 -27.82
C ARG A 62 -4.43 -5.92 -26.59
N ARG A 63 -4.43 -5.31 -25.39
CA ARG A 63 -3.99 -5.93 -24.13
C ARG A 63 -5.15 -6.20 -23.17
N PHE A 64 -6.15 -5.34 -23.18
CA PHE A 64 -7.30 -5.38 -22.29
C PHE A 64 -8.57 -5.26 -23.12
N HIS A 65 -9.50 -6.20 -22.94
CA HIS A 65 -10.73 -6.21 -23.72
C HIS A 65 -11.67 -5.06 -23.35
N ASP A 66 -11.60 -4.56 -22.11
CA ASP A 66 -12.38 -3.43 -21.63
C ASP A 66 -11.64 -2.60 -20.56
N LYS A 67 -12.30 -1.55 -20.09
CA LYS A 67 -11.81 -0.67 -19.02
C LYS A 67 -11.68 -1.43 -17.68
N GLU A 68 -12.63 -2.29 -17.40
CA GLU A 68 -12.74 -3.04 -16.17
C GLU A 68 -11.52 -3.95 -15.98
N ALA A 69 -11.15 -4.73 -16.98
CA ALA A 69 -9.97 -5.59 -16.96
C ALA A 69 -8.67 -4.81 -16.72
N LEU A 70 -8.56 -3.60 -17.29
CA LEU A 70 -7.42 -2.73 -17.06
C LEU A 70 -7.40 -2.21 -15.61
N LEU A 71 -8.54 -1.76 -15.08
CA LEU A 71 -8.64 -1.28 -13.70
C LEU A 71 -8.37 -2.40 -12.69
N GLU A 72 -8.95 -3.59 -12.91
CA GLU A 72 -8.71 -4.77 -12.08
C GLU A 72 -7.22 -5.11 -12.00
N THR A 73 -6.54 -5.16 -13.16
CA THR A 73 -5.10 -5.44 -13.22
C THR A 73 -4.29 -4.38 -12.48
N ALA A 74 -4.62 -3.10 -12.67
CA ALA A 74 -3.91 -2.01 -12.03
C ALA A 74 -4.09 -2.02 -10.50
N ILE A 75 -5.30 -2.26 -10.01
CA ILE A 75 -5.61 -2.33 -8.57
C ILE A 75 -4.91 -3.54 -7.92
N LEU A 76 -4.98 -4.72 -8.56
CA LEU A 76 -4.26 -5.89 -8.05
C LEU A 76 -2.76 -5.64 -7.97
N GLY A 77 -2.17 -4.95 -8.96
CA GLY A 77 -0.76 -4.58 -8.93
C GLY A 77 -0.38 -3.63 -7.79
N ILE A 78 -1.30 -2.77 -7.31
CA ILE A 78 -1.08 -1.97 -6.08
C ILE A 78 -1.03 -2.88 -4.86
N LEU A 79 -2.04 -3.75 -4.70
CA LEU A 79 -2.16 -4.62 -3.54
C LEU A 79 -1.00 -5.64 -3.47
N GLU A 80 -0.59 -6.19 -4.61
CA GLU A 80 0.57 -7.07 -4.71
C GLU A 80 1.84 -6.35 -4.26
N ARG A 81 2.07 -5.13 -4.73
CA ARG A 81 3.25 -4.31 -4.36
C ARG A 81 3.25 -3.93 -2.87
N GLN A 82 2.08 -3.66 -2.28
CA GLN A 82 1.97 -3.44 -0.84
C GLN A 82 2.42 -4.67 -0.05
N ASN A 83 1.99 -5.86 -0.46
CA ASN A 83 2.43 -7.11 0.16
C ASN A 83 3.94 -7.32 0.00
N GLU A 84 4.49 -7.12 -1.21
CA GLU A 84 5.92 -7.24 -1.47
C GLU A 84 6.73 -6.31 -0.57
N ASN A 85 6.33 -5.04 -0.45
CA ASN A 85 7.00 -4.07 0.43
C ASN A 85 6.99 -4.50 1.90
N LEU A 86 5.91 -5.09 2.40
CA LEU A 86 5.87 -5.62 3.77
C LEU A 86 6.75 -6.85 3.95
N GLN A 87 6.94 -7.67 2.92
CA GLN A 87 7.86 -8.81 2.98
C GLN A 87 9.33 -8.40 3.11
N THR A 88 9.70 -7.18 2.70
CA THR A 88 11.06 -6.67 2.90
C THR A 88 11.39 -6.38 4.37
N MET A 89 10.37 -6.25 5.22
CA MET A 89 10.55 -6.09 6.68
C MET A 89 10.75 -7.46 7.31
N THR A 90 11.98 -7.76 7.74
CA THR A 90 12.26 -9.04 8.39
C THR A 90 11.92 -9.01 9.90
N PRO A 91 11.62 -10.17 10.52
CA PRO A 91 11.39 -10.23 11.96
C PRO A 91 12.55 -9.68 12.79
N GLU A 92 13.80 -9.91 12.34
CA GLU A 92 15.01 -9.42 12.99
C GLU A 92 15.06 -7.90 13.01
N MET A 93 14.78 -7.27 11.87
CA MET A 93 14.71 -5.80 11.76
C MET A 93 13.66 -5.22 12.72
N VAL A 94 12.50 -5.88 12.82
CA VAL A 94 11.40 -5.39 13.67
C VAL A 94 11.74 -5.54 15.15
N ARG A 95 12.38 -6.63 15.58
CA ARG A 95 12.80 -6.82 16.98
C ARG A 95 13.77 -5.77 17.51
N GLU A 96 14.59 -5.21 16.63
CA GLU A 96 15.52 -4.12 16.97
C GLU A 96 14.83 -2.76 17.17
N ILE A 97 13.59 -2.62 16.70
CA ILE A 97 12.82 -1.36 16.79
C ILE A 97 11.92 -1.45 18.03
N PRO A 98 11.93 -0.48 18.96
CA PRO A 98 10.97 -0.46 20.06
C PRO A 98 9.52 -0.53 19.57
N LEU A 99 8.64 -1.29 20.24
CA LEU A 99 7.24 -1.48 19.84
C LEU A 99 6.51 -0.16 19.57
N ARG A 100 6.74 0.86 20.41
CA ARG A 100 6.15 2.18 20.23
C ARG A 100 6.56 2.85 18.92
N VAL A 101 7.86 2.75 18.58
CA VAL A 101 8.41 3.32 17.32
C VAL A 101 7.85 2.57 16.13
N PHE A 102 7.78 1.26 16.21
CA PHE A 102 7.20 0.43 15.16
C PHE A 102 5.72 0.77 14.94
N ALA A 103 4.93 0.86 16.02
CA ALA A 103 3.53 1.28 15.95
C ALA A 103 3.37 2.68 15.35
N ASP A 104 4.20 3.66 15.79
CA ASP A 104 4.20 5.02 15.24
C ASP A 104 4.46 5.03 13.73
N GLN A 105 5.42 4.24 13.25
CA GLN A 105 5.75 4.16 11.83
C GLN A 105 4.62 3.54 10.99
N ILE A 106 4.04 2.44 11.47
CA ILE A 106 2.93 1.78 10.78
C ILE A 106 1.70 2.69 10.72
N ILE A 107 1.32 3.29 11.85
CA ILE A 107 0.16 4.19 11.92
C ILE A 107 0.41 5.47 11.12
N ASN A 108 1.63 6.03 11.14
CA ASN A 108 2.00 7.14 10.27
C ASN A 108 1.87 6.79 8.80
N GLY A 109 2.24 5.57 8.40
CA GLY A 109 2.03 5.06 7.04
C GLY A 109 0.56 5.06 6.64
N PHE A 110 -0.35 4.69 7.55
CA PHE A 110 -1.78 4.78 7.31
C PHE A 110 -2.26 6.24 7.22
N VAL A 111 -1.95 7.09 8.18
CA VAL A 111 -2.44 8.48 8.21
C VAL A 111 -1.91 9.26 7.00
N VAL A 112 -0.59 9.37 6.85
CA VAL A 112 0.05 10.18 5.79
C VAL A 112 -0.12 9.54 4.42
N GLY A 113 0.06 8.22 4.34
CA GLY A 113 -0.06 7.48 3.08
C GLY A 113 -1.50 7.47 2.52
N TYR A 114 -2.51 7.41 3.39
CA TYR A 114 -3.91 7.49 3.00
C TYR A 114 -4.29 8.92 2.64
N ARG A 115 -3.81 9.92 3.38
CA ARG A 115 -4.02 11.34 3.05
C ARG A 115 -3.52 11.68 1.65
N ALA A 116 -2.29 11.29 1.36
CA ALA A 116 -1.66 11.55 0.06
C ALA A 116 -2.40 10.89 -1.12
N ARG A 117 -3.11 9.78 -0.87
CA ARG A 117 -3.79 8.98 -1.89
C ARG A 117 -5.29 8.85 -1.67
N ALA A 118 -5.89 9.70 -0.85
CA ALA A 118 -7.32 9.60 -0.49
C ALA A 118 -8.27 9.50 -1.70
N PRO A 119 -8.13 10.30 -2.78
CA PRO A 119 -8.98 10.16 -3.95
C PRO A 119 -8.85 8.79 -4.63
N LEU A 120 -7.62 8.27 -4.74
CA LEU A 120 -7.37 6.94 -5.30
C LEU A 120 -8.00 5.84 -4.43
N ILE A 121 -7.81 5.91 -3.10
CA ILE A 121 -8.37 4.91 -2.17
C ILE A 121 -9.90 4.92 -2.25
N ARG A 122 -10.54 6.08 -2.33
CA ARG A 122 -12.00 6.18 -2.55
C ARG A 122 -12.43 5.50 -3.84
N ALA A 123 -11.76 5.81 -4.95
CA ALA A 123 -12.07 5.21 -6.25
C ALA A 123 -11.87 3.69 -6.26
N MET A 124 -10.79 3.21 -5.64
CA MET A 124 -10.55 1.77 -5.49
C MET A 124 -11.64 1.09 -4.66
N ARG A 125 -12.04 1.66 -3.52
CA ARG A 125 -13.12 1.11 -2.68
C ARG A 125 -14.45 1.08 -3.42
N GLN A 126 -14.81 2.16 -4.12
CA GLN A 126 -16.02 2.21 -4.95
C GLN A 126 -16.00 1.09 -6.00
N PHE A 127 -14.88 0.91 -6.68
CA PHE A 127 -14.72 -0.12 -7.69
C PHE A 127 -14.80 -1.53 -7.09
N LEU A 128 -14.17 -1.79 -5.94
CA LEU A 128 -14.25 -3.06 -5.23
C LEU A 128 -15.68 -3.37 -4.77
N GLN A 129 -16.38 -2.40 -4.17
CA GLN A 129 -17.74 -2.57 -3.66
C GLN A 129 -18.75 -2.92 -4.76
N SER A 130 -18.55 -2.40 -5.97
CA SER A 130 -19.42 -2.74 -7.12
C SER A 130 -19.15 -4.14 -7.71
N ARG A 131 -18.17 -4.90 -7.18
CA ARG A 131 -17.69 -6.17 -7.77
C ARG A 131 -17.56 -7.31 -6.77
N THR A 132 -18.26 -7.29 -5.66
CA THR A 132 -18.14 -8.23 -4.53
C THR A 132 -18.34 -9.71 -4.92
N ALA A 133 -19.10 -10.00 -5.98
CA ALA A 133 -19.34 -11.37 -6.46
C ALA A 133 -18.29 -11.90 -7.46
N THR A 134 -17.25 -11.09 -7.81
CA THR A 134 -16.30 -11.44 -8.86
C THR A 134 -15.05 -12.18 -8.36
N PRO A 135 -14.36 -12.95 -9.22
CA PRO A 135 -13.06 -13.52 -8.91
C PRO A 135 -12.00 -12.45 -8.57
N PHE A 136 -12.09 -11.27 -9.20
CA PHE A 136 -11.27 -10.11 -8.90
C PHE A 136 -11.39 -9.70 -7.43
N TYR A 137 -12.61 -9.50 -6.93
CA TYR A 137 -12.84 -9.13 -5.52
C TYR A 137 -12.24 -10.16 -4.56
N LYS A 138 -12.44 -11.46 -4.85
CA LYS A 138 -11.86 -12.53 -4.03
C LYS A 138 -10.33 -12.46 -4.00
N LYS A 139 -9.68 -12.17 -5.16
CA LYS A 139 -8.22 -12.02 -5.22
C LYS A 139 -7.76 -10.77 -4.46
N ALA A 140 -8.43 -9.64 -4.66
CA ALA A 140 -8.12 -8.38 -3.97
C ALA A 140 -8.24 -8.53 -2.45
N SER A 141 -9.35 -9.10 -1.96
CA SER A 141 -9.56 -9.35 -0.52
C SER A 141 -8.50 -10.27 0.09
N ARG A 142 -8.06 -11.31 -0.64
CA ARG A 142 -6.95 -12.16 -0.17
C ARG A 142 -5.64 -11.39 -0.04
N LEU A 143 -5.36 -10.47 -0.95
CA LEU A 143 -4.16 -9.63 -0.88
C LEU A 143 -4.25 -8.65 0.30
N GLU A 144 -5.42 -8.06 0.56
CA GLU A 144 -5.65 -7.22 1.74
C GLU A 144 -5.46 -8.02 3.03
N ILE A 145 -6.07 -9.20 3.14
CA ILE A 145 -5.92 -10.09 4.30
C ILE A 145 -4.44 -10.41 4.54
N LYS A 146 -3.69 -10.80 3.51
CA LYS A 146 -2.24 -11.06 3.62
C LYS A 146 -1.46 -9.87 4.16
N THR A 147 -1.84 -8.65 3.79
CA THR A 147 -1.23 -7.43 4.33
C THR A 147 -1.42 -7.36 5.85
N TYR A 148 -2.64 -7.60 6.34
CA TYR A 148 -2.91 -7.58 7.78
C TYR A 148 -2.31 -8.76 8.53
N GLU A 149 -2.36 -9.97 7.96
CA GLU A 149 -1.67 -11.15 8.52
C GLU A 149 -0.18 -10.86 8.72
N ARG A 150 0.47 -10.27 7.71
CA ARG A 150 1.89 -9.89 7.83
C ARG A 150 2.13 -8.82 8.89
N LEU A 151 1.27 -7.81 9.00
CA LEU A 151 1.38 -6.82 10.08
C LEU A 151 1.23 -7.45 11.46
N ILE A 152 0.26 -8.36 11.63
CA ILE A 152 0.08 -9.11 12.88
C ILE A 152 1.35 -9.91 13.22
N GLU A 153 1.92 -10.66 12.28
CA GLU A 153 3.18 -11.38 12.46
C GLU A 153 4.31 -10.45 12.92
N LEU A 154 4.46 -9.28 12.30
CA LEU A 154 5.50 -8.32 12.66
C LEU A 154 5.28 -7.74 14.07
N PHE A 155 4.04 -7.38 14.45
CA PHE A 155 3.73 -6.93 15.80
C PHE A 155 3.93 -8.04 16.84
N MET A 156 3.68 -9.29 16.50
CA MET A 156 3.92 -10.45 17.38
C MET A 156 5.40 -10.65 17.74
N MET A 157 6.35 -10.01 17.03
CA MET A 157 7.75 -9.97 17.45
C MET A 157 7.94 -9.27 18.80
N HIS A 158 6.94 -8.48 19.23
CA HIS A 158 6.91 -7.77 20.50
C HIS A 158 5.89 -8.34 21.51
N LYS A 159 5.47 -9.60 21.33
CA LYS A 159 4.41 -10.22 22.17
C LYS A 159 4.66 -10.08 23.68
N ASP A 160 5.92 -10.12 24.11
CA ASP A 160 6.30 -10.01 25.52
C ASP A 160 6.07 -8.60 26.12
N ARG A 161 5.77 -7.61 25.27
CA ARG A 161 5.41 -6.23 25.65
C ARG A 161 3.90 -6.00 25.61
N ILE A 162 3.11 -6.99 25.18
CA ILE A 162 1.66 -6.92 25.01
C ILE A 162 1.02 -7.70 26.15
N SER A 163 0.30 -7.01 27.05
CA SER A 163 -0.34 -7.65 28.20
C SER A 163 -1.80 -8.07 27.94
N HIS A 164 -2.35 -7.78 26.75
CA HIS A 164 -3.67 -8.27 26.37
C HIS A 164 -3.70 -9.82 26.37
N PRO A 165 -4.73 -10.47 26.93
CA PRO A 165 -4.79 -11.94 27.06
C PRO A 165 -4.71 -12.70 25.74
N ASP A 166 -5.11 -12.07 24.64
CA ASP A 166 -4.99 -12.63 23.27
C ASP A 166 -4.30 -11.59 22.36
N PRO A 167 -2.96 -11.59 22.28
CA PRO A 167 -2.20 -10.63 21.49
C PRO A 167 -2.55 -10.60 19.99
N PRO A 168 -2.72 -11.73 19.28
CA PRO A 168 -3.12 -11.73 17.87
C PRO A 168 -4.47 -11.02 17.63
N ILE A 169 -5.47 -11.31 18.44
CA ILE A 169 -6.80 -10.66 18.38
C ILE A 169 -6.68 -9.18 18.70
N ALA A 170 -5.91 -8.82 19.72
CA ALA A 170 -5.71 -7.42 20.09
C ALA A 170 -5.04 -6.62 18.96
N ILE A 171 -3.99 -7.16 18.35
CA ILE A 171 -3.30 -6.51 17.23
C ILE A 171 -4.25 -6.33 16.04
N SER A 172 -4.97 -7.38 15.64
CA SER A 172 -5.90 -7.31 14.51
C SER A 172 -7.04 -6.31 14.75
N THR A 173 -7.64 -6.34 15.95
CA THR A 173 -8.71 -5.41 16.34
C THR A 173 -8.21 -3.98 16.43
N GLY A 174 -7.04 -3.76 17.03
CA GLY A 174 -6.41 -2.45 17.12
C GLY A 174 -6.08 -1.86 15.75
N LEU A 175 -5.52 -2.66 14.84
CA LEU A 175 -5.29 -2.24 13.45
C LEU A 175 -6.59 -1.90 12.74
N MET A 176 -7.66 -2.68 12.94
CA MET A 176 -8.97 -2.39 12.37
C MET A 176 -9.52 -1.07 12.89
N MET A 177 -9.42 -0.78 14.19
CA MET A 177 -9.84 0.51 14.76
C MET A 177 -9.05 1.67 14.14
N VAL A 178 -7.73 1.56 14.02
CA VAL A 178 -6.87 2.57 13.38
C VAL A 178 -7.30 2.80 11.92
N VAL A 179 -7.41 1.74 11.12
CA VAL A 179 -7.72 1.85 9.69
C VAL A 179 -9.13 2.40 9.48
N SER A 180 -10.11 2.00 10.29
CA SER A 180 -11.48 2.52 10.21
C SER A 180 -11.52 4.01 10.53
N THR A 181 -10.81 4.46 11.57
CA THR A 181 -10.71 5.87 11.92
C THR A 181 -10.01 6.68 10.84
N VAL A 182 -8.88 6.18 10.30
CA VAL A 182 -8.18 6.85 9.20
C VAL A 182 -9.07 6.89 7.94
N HIS A 183 -9.83 5.84 7.68
CA HIS A 183 -10.77 5.85 6.56
C HIS A 183 -11.82 6.95 6.73
N GLU A 184 -12.45 7.03 7.89
CA GLU A 184 -13.49 8.01 8.17
C GLU A 184 -12.98 9.46 8.13
N LEU A 185 -11.82 9.73 8.74
CA LEU A 185 -11.32 11.09 8.92
C LEU A 185 -10.38 11.59 7.82
N VAL A 186 -9.72 10.69 7.11
CA VAL A 186 -8.68 11.02 6.14
C VAL A 186 -9.11 10.73 4.72
N VAL A 187 -9.76 9.57 4.49
CA VAL A 187 -10.13 9.13 3.15
C VAL A 187 -11.43 9.74 2.69
N LEU A 188 -12.45 9.83 3.55
CA LEU A 188 -13.71 10.47 3.19
C LEU A 188 -13.52 11.98 2.93
N PRO A 189 -14.32 12.57 2.03
CA PRO A 189 -14.34 14.02 1.86
C PRO A 189 -14.69 14.73 3.18
N PRO A 190 -14.03 15.86 3.49
CA PRO A 190 -14.21 16.56 4.77
C PRO A 190 -15.66 17.00 5.07
N ASP A 191 -16.46 17.20 4.04
CA ASP A 191 -17.88 17.58 4.12
C ASP A 191 -18.81 16.39 4.39
N LEU A 192 -18.32 15.16 4.23
CA LEU A 192 -19.08 13.94 4.53
C LEU A 192 -18.80 13.36 5.92
N THR A 193 -17.81 13.88 6.64
CA THR A 193 -17.55 13.42 8.01
C THR A 193 -18.25 14.29 9.05
N ALA A 194 -19.13 13.67 9.86
CA ALA A 194 -19.81 14.34 10.97
C ALA A 194 -18.87 14.65 12.15
N TRP A 195 -17.68 14.06 12.19
CA TRP A 195 -16.71 14.16 13.29
C TRP A 195 -15.78 15.36 13.17
N LYS A 196 -15.90 16.17 12.10
CA LYS A 196 -15.10 17.37 11.88
C LYS A 196 -15.29 18.34 13.07
N GLY A 197 -14.19 18.68 13.72
CA GLY A 197 -14.20 19.57 14.89
C GLY A 197 -14.29 18.87 16.24
N LEU A 198 -14.58 17.56 16.29
CA LEU A 198 -14.55 16.75 17.52
C LEU A 198 -13.22 16.01 17.72
N LEU A 199 -12.45 15.84 16.66
CA LEU A 199 -11.19 15.12 16.64
C LEU A 199 -10.05 16.02 16.13
N PRO A 200 -8.78 15.66 16.37
CA PRO A 200 -7.66 16.46 15.91
C PRO A 200 -7.71 16.76 14.41
N ASN A 201 -7.54 18.03 14.06
CA ASN A 201 -7.60 18.49 12.67
C ASN A 201 -6.26 18.30 11.91
N ASP A 202 -5.16 18.11 12.62
CA ASP A 202 -3.86 17.86 12.02
C ASP A 202 -3.45 16.38 12.09
N ASP A 203 -2.76 15.90 11.05
CA ASP A 203 -2.39 14.50 10.90
C ASP A 203 -1.42 14.03 11.99
N GLN A 204 -0.61 14.91 12.57
CA GLN A 204 0.33 14.54 13.63
C GLN A 204 -0.40 14.34 14.96
N ALA A 205 -1.36 15.19 15.28
CA ALA A 205 -2.20 15.03 16.47
C ALA A 205 -3.06 13.78 16.35
N LEU A 206 -3.71 13.55 15.19
CA LEU A 206 -4.46 12.33 14.92
C LEU A 206 -3.58 11.09 15.07
N LYS A 207 -2.40 11.09 14.48
CA LYS A 207 -1.44 9.98 14.59
C LYS A 207 -1.09 9.70 16.06
N ARG A 208 -0.77 10.72 16.84
CA ARG A 208 -0.42 10.55 18.28
C ARG A 208 -1.55 9.87 19.06
N GLU A 209 -2.79 10.31 18.84
CA GLU A 209 -3.94 9.71 19.50
C GLU A 209 -4.20 8.27 19.04
N LEU A 210 -4.06 7.97 17.76
CA LEU A 210 -4.20 6.61 17.25
C LEU A 210 -3.11 5.67 17.79
N VAL A 211 -1.87 6.13 17.88
CA VAL A 211 -0.77 5.35 18.47
C VAL A 211 -1.04 5.09 19.96
N ARG A 212 -1.48 6.12 20.71
CA ARG A 212 -1.84 5.98 22.11
C ARG A 212 -2.97 4.98 22.30
N ALA A 213 -4.06 5.12 21.55
CA ALA A 213 -5.21 4.23 21.62
C ALA A 213 -4.83 2.79 21.29
N PHE A 214 -4.07 2.58 20.21
CA PHE A 214 -3.59 1.27 19.78
C PHE A 214 -2.76 0.59 20.86
N LEU A 215 -1.72 1.26 21.38
CA LEU A 215 -0.84 0.70 22.41
C LEU A 215 -1.57 0.46 23.73
N SER A 216 -2.47 1.38 24.14
CA SER A 216 -3.30 1.19 25.34
C SER A 216 -4.20 -0.03 25.20
N TYR A 217 -4.80 -0.24 24.02
CA TYR A 217 -5.63 -1.42 23.76
C TYR A 217 -4.84 -2.73 23.81
N LEU A 218 -3.59 -2.71 23.36
CA LEU A 218 -2.67 -3.84 23.51
C LEU A 218 -2.23 -4.10 24.96
N GLY A 219 -2.56 -3.18 25.90
CA GLY A 219 -2.15 -3.26 27.29
C GLY A 219 -0.65 -2.96 27.50
N VAL A 220 -0.08 -2.13 26.63
CA VAL A 220 1.30 -1.65 26.79
C VAL A 220 1.32 -0.56 27.85
N THR A 221 1.91 -0.86 29.02
CA THR A 221 1.88 0.03 30.19
C THR A 221 2.91 1.15 30.16
N ASP A 222 4.01 0.97 29.44
CA ASP A 222 5.07 1.98 29.33
C ASP A 222 4.78 2.98 28.20
N LEU A 223 3.71 3.75 28.40
CA LEU A 223 3.34 4.86 27.51
C LEU A 223 4.08 6.15 27.86
N SER A 224 4.66 6.23 29.07
CA SER A 224 5.29 7.42 29.64
C SER A 224 6.83 7.41 29.56
N GLY A 225 7.41 6.33 29.00
CA GLY A 225 8.85 6.14 28.93
C GLY A 225 9.57 7.33 28.34
N GLU A 226 10.32 8.02 29.19
CA GLU A 226 11.40 8.99 28.92
C GLU A 226 11.33 9.72 27.56
N ALA A 227 10.31 10.56 27.40
CA ALA A 227 9.99 11.22 26.12
C ALA A 227 11.16 12.05 25.53
N GLY A 228 12.11 12.49 26.33
CA GLY A 228 13.18 13.38 25.88
C GLY A 228 14.45 12.69 25.36
N LYS A 229 14.86 11.55 25.93
CA LYS A 229 16.04 10.80 25.43
C LYS A 229 15.66 9.86 24.30
N MET A 230 14.46 9.30 24.34
CA MET A 230 13.95 8.39 23.32
C MET A 230 13.63 9.09 21.99
N GLU A 231 13.21 10.37 21.98
CA GLU A 231 12.93 11.08 20.72
C GLU A 231 14.16 11.19 19.81
N ALA A 232 15.34 11.47 20.36
CA ALA A 232 16.57 11.57 19.57
C ALA A 232 17.04 10.21 19.00
N GLU A 233 16.97 9.15 19.81
CA GLU A 233 17.29 7.78 19.37
C GLU A 233 16.26 7.23 18.40
N GLN A 234 14.98 7.53 18.60
CA GLN A 234 13.87 7.16 17.75
C GLN A 234 13.95 7.86 16.39
N MET A 235 14.29 9.15 16.36
CA MET A 235 14.51 9.88 15.10
C MET A 235 15.71 9.32 14.32
N ALA A 236 16.77 8.93 15.01
CA ALA A 236 17.94 8.31 14.38
C ALA A 236 17.63 6.89 13.82
N ALA A 237 16.83 6.09 14.54
CA ALA A 237 16.40 4.77 14.08
C ALA A 237 15.40 4.87 12.91
N ALA A 238 14.44 5.78 12.97
CA ALA A 238 13.47 6.05 11.91
C ALA A 238 14.15 6.59 10.64
N LYS A 239 15.20 7.42 10.80
CA LYS A 239 16.00 7.93 9.68
C LYS A 239 16.77 6.81 9.00
N ARG A 240 17.45 5.95 9.76
CA ARG A 240 18.18 4.77 9.24
C ARG A 240 17.26 3.80 8.52
N TRP A 241 16.03 3.61 9.02
CA TRP A 241 15.04 2.76 8.38
C TRP A 241 14.55 3.33 7.05
N ARG A 242 14.22 4.64 7.00
CA ARG A 242 13.83 5.32 5.74
C ARG A 242 14.92 5.26 4.68
N GLU A 243 16.18 5.43 5.06
CA GLU A 243 17.32 5.35 4.16
C GLU A 243 17.48 3.95 3.57
N ARG A 244 17.27 2.88 4.37
CA ARG A 244 17.32 1.49 3.90
C ARG A 244 16.15 1.13 2.98
N THR A 245 14.94 1.60 3.27
CA THR A 245 13.75 1.32 2.43
C THR A 245 13.70 2.17 1.17
N SER A 246 14.31 3.35 1.14
CA SER A 246 14.39 4.21 -0.05
C SER A 246 15.47 3.76 -1.05
N GLN A 247 16.44 2.93 -0.64
CA GLN A 247 17.47 2.38 -1.54
C GLN A 247 16.98 1.12 -2.29
N ASN A 248 15.80 0.59 -1.96
CA ASN A 248 15.21 -0.62 -2.54
C ASN A 248 13.94 -0.34 -3.36
N VAL A 249 13.72 0.93 -3.81
CA VAL A 249 12.58 1.31 -4.67
C VAL A 249 13.04 1.70 -6.06
#